data_23bf200954be047666b5ef1399942e2d
#
_entry.id   23bf200954be047666b5ef1399942e2d
#
_cell.length_a   1.000
_cell.length_b   1.000
_cell.length_c   1.000
_cell.angle_alpha   90.00
_cell.angle_beta   90.00
_cell.angle_gamma   90.00
#
_symmetry.space_group_name_H-M   'P 1'
#
loop_
_entity.id
_entity.type
_entity.pdbx_description
1 polymer ?
#
loop_
_entity_poly.entity_id
_entity_poly.type
_entity_poly.pdbx_seq_one_letter_code
_entity_poly.pdbx_strand_id
1 'polypeptide(L)' 'MPSTTIADIHYNRDTERLTVTFVTDLTYEYVDVPPEVAASFQSAFSKGVFFNGYIRDRYDFREIAPAH' A
#
# COMPACT_ATOMS: atom_id res chain seq x y z
N MET A 1 2.63 7.31 19.18
CA MET A 1 2.44 6.16 18.30
C MET A 1 2.38 6.62 16.86
N PRO A 2 3.25 6.10 16.02
CA PRO A 2 3.19 6.52 14.63
C PRO A 2 1.90 6.01 14.01
N SER A 3 1.11 6.90 13.51
CA SER A 3 -0.06 6.48 12.78
C SER A 3 0.35 6.27 11.33
N THR A 4 0.06 5.09 10.82
CA THR A 4 0.25 4.81 9.42
C THR A 4 -0.93 5.39 8.67
N THR A 5 -0.88 6.70 8.45
CA THR A 5 -1.96 7.37 7.74
C THR A 5 -1.71 7.31 6.25
N ILE A 6 -2.62 6.69 5.55
CA ILE A 6 -2.50 6.46 4.11
C ILE A 6 -3.28 7.53 3.38
N ALA A 7 -2.60 8.22 2.46
CA ALA A 7 -3.21 9.29 1.67
C ALA A 7 -3.85 8.74 0.40
N ASP A 8 -3.24 7.72 -0.22
CA ASP A 8 -3.74 7.18 -1.47
C ASP A 8 -3.24 5.76 -1.69
N ILE A 9 -3.99 5.00 -2.48
CA ILE A 9 -3.65 3.63 -2.85
C ILE A 9 -3.91 3.47 -4.35
N HIS A 10 -2.96 2.87 -5.05
CA HIS A 10 -3.14 2.54 -6.45
C HIS A 10 -2.69 1.10 -6.70
N TYR A 11 -3.50 0.33 -7.42
CA TYR A 11 -3.18 -1.06 -7.71
C TYR A 11 -3.19 -1.32 -9.21
N ASN A 12 -2.13 -1.97 -9.69
CA ASN A 12 -2.03 -2.39 -11.09
C ASN A 12 -2.22 -3.90 -11.16
N ARG A 13 -3.35 -4.34 -11.70
CA ARG A 13 -3.69 -5.76 -11.78
C ARG A 13 -2.77 -6.54 -12.72
N ASP A 14 -2.27 -5.89 -13.76
CA ASP A 14 -1.44 -6.58 -14.74
C ASP A 14 -0.08 -6.94 -14.17
N THR A 15 0.47 -6.11 -13.32
CA THR A 15 1.77 -6.33 -12.70
C THR A 15 1.69 -6.81 -11.26
N GLU A 16 0.48 -6.81 -10.68
CA GLU A 16 0.23 -7.11 -9.26
C GLU A 16 1.05 -6.22 -8.34
N ARG A 17 1.18 -4.95 -8.72
CA ARG A 17 1.92 -3.98 -7.93
C ARG A 17 0.96 -3.02 -7.25
N LEU A 18 1.15 -2.86 -5.95
CA LEU A 18 0.33 -1.99 -5.12
C LEU A 18 1.17 -0.80 -4.68
N THR A 19 0.72 0.40 -5.03
CA THR A 19 1.41 1.63 -4.65
C THR A 19 0.66 2.28 -3.51
N VAL A 20 1.36 2.52 -2.41
CA VAL A 20 0.78 3.12 -1.21
C VAL A 20 1.49 4.45 -0.94
N THR A 21 0.72 5.52 -0.90
CA THR A 21 1.23 6.87 -0.60
C THR A 21 0.76 7.27 0.79
N PHE A 22 1.70 7.67 1.62
CA PHE A 22 1.41 8.11 2.99
C PHE A 22 1.31 9.63 3.04
N VAL A 23 0.65 10.14 4.09
CA VAL A 23 0.47 11.58 4.24
C VAL A 23 1.79 12.35 4.40
N THR A 24 2.87 11.63 4.68
CA THR A 24 4.22 12.21 4.78
C THR A 24 4.91 12.32 3.42
N ASP A 25 4.19 12.07 2.33
CA ASP A 25 4.70 12.06 0.95
C ASP A 25 5.63 10.88 0.63
N LEU A 26 5.76 9.93 1.53
CA LEU A 26 6.48 8.70 1.23
C LEU A 26 5.58 7.79 0.41
N THR A 27 6.14 7.21 -0.63
CA THR A 27 5.41 6.29 -1.51
C THR A 27 6.19 4.99 -1.62
N TYR A 28 5.50 3.88 -1.37
CA TYR A 28 6.09 2.56 -1.49
C TYR A 28 5.33 1.73 -2.52
N GLU A 29 6.08 0.93 -3.29
CA GLU A 29 5.50 0.00 -4.23
C GLU A 29 5.70 -1.41 -3.70
N TYR A 30 4.60 -2.12 -3.47
CA TYR A 30 4.62 -3.52 -3.03
C TYR A 30 4.39 -4.42 -4.22
N VAL A 31 5.18 -5.50 -4.32
CA VAL A 31 5.15 -6.38 -5.49
C VAL A 31 4.49 -7.71 -5.15
N ASP A 32 3.99 -8.37 -6.20
CA ASP A 32 3.35 -9.69 -6.08
C ASP A 32 2.16 -9.69 -5.13
N VAL A 33 1.38 -8.60 -5.12
CA VAL A 33 0.18 -8.49 -4.30
C VAL A 33 -1.00 -9.03 -5.10
N PRO A 34 -1.67 -10.12 -4.62
CA PRO A 34 -2.81 -10.67 -5.34
C PRO A 34 -3.98 -9.68 -5.44
N PRO A 35 -4.79 -9.76 -6.51
CA PRO A 35 -5.91 -8.84 -6.68
C PRO A 35 -6.90 -8.85 -5.51
N GLU A 36 -7.16 -10.01 -4.91
CA GLU A 36 -8.09 -10.09 -3.79
C GLU A 36 -7.56 -9.37 -2.56
N VAL A 37 -6.26 -9.35 -2.35
CA VAL A 37 -5.66 -8.62 -1.24
C VAL A 37 -5.79 -7.11 -1.48
N ALA A 38 -5.52 -6.68 -2.71
CA ALA A 38 -5.65 -5.26 -3.06
C ALA A 38 -7.11 -4.80 -2.92
N ALA A 39 -8.06 -5.62 -3.34
CA ALA A 39 -9.48 -5.29 -3.23
C ALA A 39 -9.90 -5.18 -1.76
N SER A 40 -9.44 -6.10 -0.92
CA SER A 40 -9.74 -6.06 0.50
C SER A 40 -9.15 -4.82 1.16
N PHE A 41 -7.95 -4.44 0.75
CA PHE A 41 -7.30 -3.23 1.25
C PHE A 41 -8.11 -1.99 0.89
N GLN A 42 -8.54 -1.90 -0.37
CA GLN A 42 -9.31 -0.75 -0.83
C GLN A 42 -10.67 -0.66 -0.14
N SER A 43 -11.23 -1.79 0.26
CA SER A 43 -12.52 -1.85 0.95
C SER A 43 -12.40 -1.78 2.45
N ALA A 44 -11.20 -1.80 2.99
CA ALA A 44 -11.00 -1.88 4.44
C ALA A 44 -11.56 -0.64 5.14
N PHE A 45 -12.21 -0.87 6.26
CA PHE A 45 -12.74 0.21 7.07
C PHE A 45 -11.60 1.12 7.56
N SER A 46 -10.50 0.50 8.02
CA SER A 46 -9.30 1.24 8.38
C SER A 46 -8.16 0.81 7.49
N LYS A 47 -7.72 1.70 6.61
CA LYS A 47 -6.62 1.41 5.69
C LYS A 47 -5.32 1.16 6.45
N GLY A 48 -5.06 1.96 7.48
CA GLY A 48 -3.84 1.82 8.27
C GLY A 48 -3.76 0.49 9.01
N VAL A 49 -4.86 0.06 9.61
CA VAL A 49 -4.90 -1.22 10.31
C VAL A 49 -4.69 -2.37 9.33
N PHE A 50 -5.38 -2.33 8.20
CA PHE A 50 -5.22 -3.37 7.18
C PHE A 50 -3.77 -3.42 6.69
N PHE A 51 -3.21 -2.26 6.39
CA PHE A 51 -1.84 -2.18 5.90
C PHE A 51 -0.87 -2.81 6.89
N ASN A 52 -0.96 -2.43 8.16
CA ASN A 52 -0.05 -2.95 9.17
C ASN A 52 -0.18 -4.45 9.38
N GLY A 53 -1.39 -4.98 9.28
CA GLY A 53 -1.64 -6.40 9.54
C GLY A 53 -1.43 -7.32 8.36
N TYR A 54 -1.67 -6.84 7.13
CA TYR A 54 -1.74 -7.72 5.97
C TYR A 54 -0.81 -7.35 4.82
N ILE A 55 -0.22 -6.16 4.82
CA ILE A 55 0.62 -5.70 3.71
C ILE A 55 2.06 -5.51 4.14
N ARG A 56 2.27 -4.78 5.23
CA ARG A 56 3.55 -4.21 5.60
C ARG A 56 4.70 -5.22 5.63
N ASP A 57 4.52 -6.35 6.27
CA ASP A 57 5.58 -7.36 6.43
C ASP A 57 5.30 -8.63 5.63
N ARG A 58 4.36 -8.56 4.68
CA ARG A 58 3.93 -9.73 3.92
C ARG A 58 4.43 -9.74 2.50
N TYR A 59 4.83 -8.60 1.96
CA TYR A 59 5.24 -8.47 0.56
C TYR A 59 6.52 -7.68 0.47
N ASP A 60 7.31 -7.95 -0.57
CA ASP A 60 8.48 -7.17 -0.86
C ASP A 60 8.06 -5.78 -1.35
N PHE A 61 8.87 -4.79 -1.06
CA PHE A 61 8.54 -3.43 -1.43
C PHE A 61 9.80 -2.64 -1.71
N ARG A 62 9.61 -1.51 -2.37
CA ARG A 62 10.65 -0.51 -2.54
C ARG A 62 10.04 0.88 -2.39
N GLU A 63 10.86 1.81 -1.96
CA GLU A 63 10.43 3.19 -1.86
C GLU A 63 10.54 3.84 -3.24
N ILE A 64 9.49 4.56 -3.65
CA ILE A 64 9.48 5.28 -4.90
C ILE A 64 9.72 6.74 -4.58
N ALA A 65 10.74 7.32 -5.19
CA ALA A 65 11.02 8.74 -4.99
C ALA A 65 9.87 9.57 -5.56
N PRO A 66 9.44 10.61 -4.85
CA PRO A 66 8.38 11.46 -5.38
C PRO A 66 8.81 12.09 -6.70
N ALA A 67 7.87 12.12 -7.63
CA ALA A 67 8.09 12.80 -8.90
C ALA A 67 7.92 14.29 -8.67
N HIS A 68 8.90 15.05 -9.02
CA HIS A 68 8.86 16.51 -8.92
C HIS A 68 8.98 17.14 -10.27
#